data_962f65cd418b9a2adf05a28b4df84a9a
#
_entry.id   962f65cd418b9a2adf05a28b4df84a9a
#
_cell.length_a   1.000
_cell.length_b   1.000
_cell.length_c   1.000
_cell.angle_alpha   90.00
_cell.angle_beta   90.00
_cell.angle_gamma   90.00
#
_symmetry.space_group_name_H-M   'P 1'
#
loop_
_entity.id
_entity.type
_entity.pdbx_description
1 polymer ?
#
loop_
_entity_poly.entity_id
_entity_poly.type
_entity_poly.pdbx_seq_one_letter_code
_entity_poly.pdbx_strand_id
1 'polypeptide(L)'
;MKNNIIRIVSLIIALAAVVQLASCGKNGETEPEKTVTSERTKASTSSTEKIVEIPEDKDEIVKMFNAALDFVDVYCYKYKKHVKCSVSDLNIGSLSAASNAGDAFRNIFGEGNFDTDYDYNKSKDDFDSSFPKSGFTPDMLTDATASAESDRIIITVRFPSESNPDKENGSLRLITNDFKDSETVKKSLTDFNSSASSISINAYDIEMKAAVSTVDRSLLSLDISFKERYTLSGVKLVELEGSTVSGISNVSINYSGFVTQ
;
A
#
# COMPACT_ATOMS: atom_id res chain seq x y z
N MET A 1 3.79 -9.91 -40.79
CA MET A 1 2.46 -9.81 -40.16
C MET A 1 2.60 -8.93 -38.95
N LYS A 2 2.48 -7.81 -39.11
CA LYS A 2 1.89 -6.48 -38.99
C LYS A 2 0.55 -6.52 -38.26
N ASN A 3 0.46 -5.63 -37.26
CA ASN A 3 -0.73 -5.06 -36.64
C ASN A 3 -1.41 -5.93 -35.57
N ASN A 4 -1.10 -5.59 -34.31
CA ASN A 4 -2.12 -5.47 -33.25
C ASN A 4 -1.53 -4.95 -31.92
N ILE A 5 -0.76 -3.88 -31.96
CA ILE A 5 -0.36 -3.13 -30.76
C ILE A 5 -0.66 -1.64 -31.01
N ILE A 6 -1.91 -1.28 -31.12
CA ILE A 6 -2.39 0.10 -30.96
C ILE A 6 -3.90 -0.03 -30.82
N ARG A 7 -4.41 -0.09 -29.60
CA ARG A 7 -5.79 0.24 -29.23
C ARG A 7 -6.02 -0.13 -27.78
N ILE A 8 -5.56 0.66 -26.85
CA ILE A 8 -6.17 0.93 -25.55
C ILE A 8 -5.50 2.21 -25.01
N VAL A 9 -5.72 3.31 -25.67
CA VAL A 9 -5.61 4.64 -25.08
C VAL A 9 -6.63 5.47 -25.83
N SER A 10 -7.77 5.67 -25.23
CA SER A 10 -8.74 6.73 -25.49
C SER A 10 -10.14 6.22 -25.15
N LEU A 11 -10.58 6.42 -23.96
CA LEU A 11 -11.97 6.73 -23.64
C LEU A 11 -12.15 6.99 -22.13
N ILE A 12 -11.85 8.15 -21.66
CA ILE A 12 -12.54 8.77 -20.52
C ILE A 12 -12.34 10.28 -20.64
N ILE A 13 -13.21 10.92 -21.38
CA ILE A 13 -13.54 12.33 -21.23
C ILE A 13 -15.03 12.46 -21.42
N ALA A 14 -15.65 13.21 -20.52
CA ALA A 14 -17.00 13.73 -20.53
C ALA A 14 -18.09 12.87 -19.87
N LEU A 15 -18.47 13.23 -18.63
CA LEU A 15 -19.79 13.82 -18.39
C LEU A 15 -19.81 14.57 -17.04
N ALA A 16 -19.60 15.88 -17.10
CA ALA A 16 -20.06 16.82 -16.08
C ALA A 16 -21.39 17.40 -16.55
N ALA A 17 -22.44 17.30 -15.75
CA ALA A 17 -23.65 18.11 -15.84
C ALA A 17 -24.40 18.00 -14.51
N VAL A 18 -24.25 18.96 -13.63
CA VAL A 18 -25.17 20.04 -13.27
C VAL A 18 -26.65 19.58 -13.14
N VAL A 19 -27.16 19.52 -11.92
CA VAL A 19 -28.53 19.95 -11.61
C VAL A 19 -28.50 20.73 -10.29
N GLN A 20 -28.56 22.07 -10.41
CA GLN A 20 -29.17 22.96 -9.42
C GLN A 20 -30.67 23.00 -9.67
N LEU A 21 -31.45 23.16 -8.60
CA LEU A 21 -32.71 23.90 -8.49
C LEU A 21 -33.23 23.65 -7.06
N ALA A 22 -33.12 24.53 -6.12
CA ALA A 22 -33.89 25.73 -5.84
C ALA A 22 -35.41 25.48 -5.84
N SER A 23 -36.03 25.57 -4.68
CA SER A 23 -37.31 26.24 -4.54
C SER A 23 -37.61 26.66 -3.11
N CYS A 24 -37.83 27.91 -2.99
CA CYS A 24 -38.45 28.70 -1.90
C CYS A 24 -39.96 28.40 -1.74
N GLY A 25 -40.45 28.77 -0.54
CA GLY A 25 -41.88 29.07 -0.31
C GLY A 25 -42.22 28.88 1.19
N LYS A 26 -42.24 29.78 1.96
CA LYS A 26 -42.96 30.97 2.42
C LYS A 26 -44.21 30.66 3.29
N ASN A 27 -44.09 31.19 4.54
CA ASN A 27 -45.10 31.89 5.38
C ASN A 27 -46.29 31.12 5.99
N GLY A 28 -46.45 31.38 7.29
CA GLY A 28 -47.73 31.32 8.02
C GLY A 28 -47.54 31.42 9.54
N GLU A 29 -47.81 32.64 10.07
CA GLU A 29 -47.89 33.04 11.47
C GLU A 29 -48.92 32.21 12.26
N THR A 30 -48.74 32.01 13.57
CA THR A 30 -49.38 32.67 14.72
C THR A 30 -49.19 31.88 16.00
N GLU A 31 -48.77 32.59 17.03
CA GLU A 31 -48.76 32.25 18.46
C GLU A 31 -50.21 31.99 19.03
N PRO A 32 -50.44 31.59 20.34
CA PRO A 32 -49.54 31.63 21.50
C PRO A 32 -49.63 30.43 22.50
N GLU A 33 -48.62 30.37 23.33
CA GLU A 33 -48.58 30.12 24.79
C GLU A 33 -49.31 28.89 25.38
N LYS A 34 -48.55 27.95 25.93
CA LYS A 34 -48.76 27.34 27.26
C LYS A 34 -47.45 26.80 27.87
N THR A 35 -47.03 27.52 28.89
CA THR A 35 -46.01 27.14 29.87
C THR A 35 -46.38 25.81 30.53
N VAL A 36 -45.56 24.78 30.33
CA VAL A 36 -45.53 23.60 31.20
C VAL A 36 -44.06 23.38 31.60
N THR A 37 -43.75 23.78 32.79
CA THR A 37 -42.50 23.51 33.51
C THR A 37 -42.45 21.99 33.74
N SER A 38 -41.65 21.28 32.93
CA SER A 38 -41.28 19.90 33.21
C SER A 38 -39.79 19.89 33.54
N GLU A 39 -39.50 19.69 34.81
CA GLU A 39 -38.16 19.43 35.32
C GLU A 39 -37.62 18.16 34.62
N ARG A 40 -36.82 18.38 33.61
CA ARG A 40 -36.10 17.29 32.94
C ARG A 40 -34.86 16.98 33.80
N THR A 41 -34.98 16.01 34.67
CA THR A 41 -33.85 15.35 35.31
C THR A 41 -32.80 15.01 34.24
N LYS A 42 -31.67 15.70 34.26
CA LYS A 42 -30.52 15.33 33.47
C LYS A 42 -30.05 13.98 33.97
N ALA A 43 -30.43 12.92 33.27
CA ALA A 43 -29.72 11.65 33.35
C ALA A 43 -28.31 11.93 32.83
N SER A 44 -27.37 12.05 33.74
CA SER A 44 -25.94 12.01 33.43
C SER A 44 -25.68 10.62 32.89
N THR A 45 -25.67 10.51 31.55
CA THR A 45 -25.15 9.33 30.90
C THR A 45 -23.64 9.41 31.05
N SER A 46 -23.13 8.83 32.14
CA SER A 46 -21.72 8.48 32.24
C SER A 46 -21.43 7.50 31.11
N SER A 47 -20.98 8.01 29.99
CA SER A 47 -20.30 7.18 29.00
C SER A 47 -19.02 6.71 29.70
N THR A 48 -19.03 5.50 30.21
CA THR A 48 -17.80 4.81 30.59
C THR A 48 -16.99 4.68 29.28
N GLU A 49 -16.05 5.59 29.04
CA GLU A 49 -15.06 5.43 28.03
C GLU A 49 -14.41 4.06 28.26
N LYS A 50 -14.66 3.13 27.37
CA LYS A 50 -14.03 1.82 27.40
C LYS A 50 -12.54 2.07 27.21
N ILE A 51 -11.77 2.02 28.28
CA ILE A 51 -10.31 2.11 28.21
C ILE A 51 -9.86 0.97 27.29
N VAL A 52 -9.37 1.32 26.12
CA VAL A 52 -8.83 0.35 25.17
C VAL A 52 -7.44 0.00 25.67
N GLU A 53 -7.28 -1.23 26.13
CA GLU A 53 -6.00 -1.74 26.56
C GLU A 53 -5.10 -1.92 25.34
N ILE A 54 -3.97 -1.18 25.35
CA ILE A 54 -2.97 -1.21 24.28
C ILE A 54 -1.86 -2.15 24.75
N PRO A 55 -1.51 -3.19 23.98
CA PRO A 55 -0.45 -4.07 24.37
C PRO A 55 0.90 -3.35 24.33
N GLU A 56 1.73 -3.59 25.35
CA GLU A 56 3.11 -3.10 25.44
C GLU A 56 4.13 -4.20 25.09
N ASP A 57 3.72 -5.44 25.26
CA ASP A 57 4.55 -6.61 24.99
C ASP A 57 4.58 -6.92 23.48
N LYS A 58 5.78 -7.19 22.95
CA LYS A 58 6.00 -7.47 21.53
C LYS A 58 5.16 -8.64 21.03
N ASP A 59 5.01 -9.71 21.81
CA ASP A 59 4.26 -10.89 21.42
C ASP A 59 2.77 -10.58 21.30
N GLU A 60 2.22 -9.76 22.21
CA GLU A 60 0.82 -9.34 22.19
C GLU A 60 0.56 -8.36 21.03
N ILE A 61 1.50 -7.45 20.76
CA ILE A 61 1.43 -6.54 19.60
C ILE A 61 1.38 -7.35 18.30
N VAL A 62 2.25 -8.34 18.15
CA VAL A 62 2.30 -9.20 16.96
C VAL A 62 1.02 -10.04 16.81
N LYS A 63 0.47 -10.56 17.90
CA LYS A 63 -0.84 -11.25 17.87
C LYS A 63 -1.95 -10.33 17.41
N MET A 64 -1.99 -9.09 17.92
CA MET A 64 -2.99 -8.10 17.50
C MET A 64 -2.82 -7.72 16.02
N PHE A 65 -1.58 -7.57 15.55
CA PHE A 65 -1.26 -7.30 14.16
C PHE A 65 -1.74 -8.41 13.23
N ASN A 66 -1.40 -9.67 13.55
CA ASN A 66 -1.87 -10.84 12.80
C ASN A 66 -3.40 -10.94 12.76
N ALA A 67 -4.06 -10.72 13.90
CA ALA A 67 -5.53 -10.73 13.95
C ALA A 67 -6.17 -9.64 13.08
N ALA A 68 -5.51 -8.48 12.93
CA ALA A 68 -5.98 -7.43 12.03
C ALA A 68 -5.83 -7.82 10.54
N LEU A 69 -4.78 -8.57 10.18
CA LEU A 69 -4.62 -9.10 8.83
C LEU A 69 -5.63 -10.23 8.56
N ASP A 70 -5.83 -11.16 9.52
CA ASP A 70 -6.82 -12.24 9.42
C ASP A 70 -8.24 -11.71 9.25
N PHE A 71 -8.54 -10.52 9.81
CA PHE A 71 -9.84 -9.88 9.64
C PHE A 71 -10.19 -9.68 8.15
N VAL A 72 -9.20 -9.33 7.32
CA VAL A 72 -9.42 -9.14 5.88
C VAL A 72 -9.71 -10.47 5.19
N ASP A 73 -8.92 -11.50 5.47
CA ASP A 73 -9.09 -12.83 4.88
C ASP A 73 -10.46 -13.46 5.25
N VAL A 74 -10.99 -13.17 6.44
CA VAL A 74 -12.22 -13.82 6.96
C VAL A 74 -13.48 -13.03 6.65
N TYR A 75 -13.43 -11.70 6.73
CA TYR A 75 -14.63 -10.86 6.74
C TYR A 75 -14.73 -9.91 5.56
N CYS A 76 -13.62 -9.60 4.87
CA CYS A 76 -13.66 -8.65 3.76
C CYS A 76 -13.84 -9.35 2.42
N TYR A 77 -14.57 -8.70 1.52
CA TYR A 77 -14.69 -9.14 0.13
C TYR A 77 -14.24 -8.09 -0.88
N LYS A 78 -13.89 -6.88 -0.43
CA LYS A 78 -13.31 -5.82 -1.27
C LYS A 78 -12.30 -5.01 -0.49
N TYR A 79 -11.27 -4.55 -1.19
CA TYR A 79 -10.36 -3.51 -0.75
C TYR A 79 -9.72 -2.80 -1.95
N LYS A 80 -9.11 -1.66 -1.68
CA LYS A 80 -8.31 -0.89 -2.64
C LYS A 80 -6.84 -0.99 -2.26
N LYS A 81 -5.99 -1.13 -3.26
CA LYS A 81 -4.54 -1.12 -3.14
C LYS A 81 -3.97 -0.02 -4.00
N HIS A 82 -3.20 0.87 -3.38
CA HIS A 82 -2.45 1.92 -4.04
C HIS A 82 -0.96 1.64 -3.88
N VAL A 83 -0.23 1.53 -4.98
CA VAL A 83 1.22 1.31 -4.99
C VAL A 83 1.89 2.52 -5.61
N LYS A 84 2.81 3.14 -4.88
CA LYS A 84 3.65 4.22 -5.36
C LYS A 84 5.11 3.82 -5.24
N CYS A 85 5.84 3.88 -6.35
CA CYS A 85 7.29 3.69 -6.40
C CYS A 85 7.94 4.93 -7.00
N SER A 86 8.95 5.45 -6.33
CA SER A 86 9.78 6.55 -6.83
C SER A 86 11.25 6.17 -6.78
N VAL A 87 12.00 6.49 -7.84
CA VAL A 87 13.43 6.18 -7.95
C VAL A 87 14.26 7.40 -7.61
N SER A 88 15.16 7.25 -6.63
CA SER A 88 16.16 8.23 -6.21
C SER A 88 17.58 7.71 -6.42
N ASP A 89 18.56 8.60 -6.29
CA ASP A 89 19.99 8.28 -6.32
C ASP A 89 20.41 7.47 -7.56
N LEU A 90 19.71 7.69 -8.70
CA LEU A 90 19.97 7.00 -9.93
C LEU A 90 21.34 7.43 -10.53
N ASN A 91 22.25 6.47 -10.62
CA ASN A 91 23.53 6.64 -11.28
C ASN A 91 23.65 5.62 -12.41
N ILE A 92 23.72 6.10 -13.64
CA ILE A 92 23.81 5.29 -14.85
C ILE A 92 25.20 5.36 -15.52
N GLY A 93 26.15 6.04 -14.89
CA GLY A 93 27.55 6.14 -15.36
C GLY A 93 27.65 6.63 -16.80
N SER A 94 28.47 5.94 -17.61
CA SER A 94 28.70 6.28 -19.02
C SER A 94 27.45 6.09 -19.90
N LEU A 95 26.42 5.35 -19.45
CA LEU A 95 25.16 5.17 -20.18
C LEU A 95 24.34 6.47 -20.26
N SER A 96 24.70 7.50 -19.49
CA SER A 96 24.08 8.83 -19.58
C SER A 96 24.20 9.48 -20.96
N ALA A 97 25.13 9.02 -21.80
CA ALA A 97 25.26 9.44 -23.18
C ALA A 97 24.11 8.95 -24.09
N ALA A 98 23.40 7.87 -23.70
CA ALA A 98 22.26 7.39 -24.43
C ALA A 98 21.01 8.19 -24.05
N SER A 99 20.30 8.70 -25.06
CA SER A 99 19.01 9.37 -24.84
C SER A 99 18.03 8.39 -24.17
N ASN A 100 17.29 8.87 -23.16
CA ASN A 100 16.29 8.11 -22.41
C ASN A 100 16.82 6.95 -21.52
N ALA A 101 18.14 6.79 -21.36
CA ALA A 101 18.69 5.75 -20.49
C ALA A 101 18.22 5.94 -19.03
N GLY A 102 18.16 7.18 -18.54
CA GLY A 102 17.63 7.48 -17.20
C GLY A 102 16.20 7.01 -17.02
N ASP A 103 15.31 7.29 -17.95
CA ASP A 103 13.90 6.88 -17.89
C ASP A 103 13.75 5.35 -18.01
N ALA A 104 14.57 4.71 -18.85
CA ALA A 104 14.59 3.26 -18.97
C ALA A 104 14.93 2.59 -17.61
N PHE A 105 15.99 3.08 -16.92
CA PHE A 105 16.36 2.52 -15.61
C PHE A 105 15.36 2.87 -14.50
N ARG A 106 14.72 4.04 -14.52
CA ARG A 106 13.60 4.33 -13.63
C ARG A 106 12.46 3.32 -13.80
N ASN A 107 12.09 3.02 -15.03
CA ASN A 107 11.08 2.00 -15.34
C ASN A 107 11.53 0.59 -14.91
N ILE A 108 12.80 0.22 -15.16
CA ILE A 108 13.37 -1.07 -14.74
C ILE A 108 13.29 -1.20 -13.21
N PHE A 109 13.58 -0.14 -12.46
CA PHE A 109 13.51 -0.09 -11.00
C PHE A 109 12.08 0.12 -10.47
N GLY A 110 11.07 0.19 -11.35
CA GLY A 110 9.66 0.14 -10.99
C GLY A 110 9.01 1.48 -10.72
N GLU A 111 9.59 2.61 -11.16
CA GLU A 111 8.95 3.91 -10.98
C GLU A 111 7.52 3.91 -11.54
N GLY A 112 6.56 4.32 -10.72
CA GLY A 112 5.17 4.35 -11.12
C GLY A 112 4.20 4.58 -9.97
N ASN A 113 2.93 4.67 -10.34
CA ASN A 113 1.82 4.88 -9.43
C ASN A 113 0.63 4.07 -9.95
N PHE A 114 0.13 3.13 -9.14
CA PHE A 114 -0.86 2.15 -9.58
C PHE A 114 -1.98 2.01 -8.55
N ASP A 115 -3.21 2.09 -9.02
CA ASP A 115 -4.42 1.85 -8.24
C ASP A 115 -5.09 0.55 -8.72
N THR A 116 -5.47 -0.31 -7.79
CA THR A 116 -6.18 -1.55 -8.08
C THR A 116 -7.29 -1.78 -7.06
N ASP A 117 -8.49 -2.05 -7.57
CA ASP A 117 -9.63 -2.49 -6.77
C ASP A 117 -9.71 -4.01 -6.78
N TYR A 118 -9.63 -4.63 -5.62
CA TYR A 118 -9.77 -6.07 -5.44
C TYR A 118 -11.17 -6.43 -4.97
N ASP A 119 -11.76 -7.44 -5.60
CA ASP A 119 -13.11 -7.94 -5.31
C ASP A 119 -13.07 -9.48 -5.32
N TYR A 120 -13.25 -10.07 -4.15
CA TYR A 120 -13.25 -11.52 -3.94
C TYR A 120 -14.23 -12.26 -4.87
N ASN A 121 -15.40 -11.66 -5.14
CA ASN A 121 -16.42 -12.26 -6.01
C ASN A 121 -16.03 -12.24 -7.49
N LYS A 122 -15.05 -11.41 -7.88
CA LYS A 122 -14.55 -11.35 -9.26
C LYS A 122 -13.35 -12.28 -9.46
N SER A 123 -12.43 -12.29 -8.53
CA SER A 123 -11.23 -13.13 -8.54
C SER A 123 -10.75 -13.38 -7.11
N LYS A 124 -11.04 -14.58 -6.59
CA LYS A 124 -10.57 -15.00 -5.27
C LYS A 124 -9.04 -15.07 -5.23
N ASP A 125 -8.42 -15.64 -6.25
CA ASP A 125 -6.97 -15.85 -6.28
C ASP A 125 -6.21 -14.52 -6.30
N ASP A 126 -6.68 -13.53 -7.08
CA ASP A 126 -6.07 -12.19 -7.09
C ASP A 126 -6.28 -11.47 -5.75
N PHE A 127 -7.48 -11.59 -5.17
CA PHE A 127 -7.78 -11.03 -3.85
C PHE A 127 -6.85 -11.60 -2.78
N ASP A 128 -6.76 -12.93 -2.68
CA ASP A 128 -5.97 -13.63 -1.66
C ASP A 128 -4.45 -13.44 -1.86
N SER A 129 -3.97 -13.34 -3.09
CA SER A 129 -2.54 -13.22 -3.40
C SER A 129 -2.00 -11.81 -3.30
N SER A 130 -2.86 -10.80 -3.35
CA SER A 130 -2.43 -9.39 -3.36
C SER A 130 -2.44 -8.71 -1.99
N PHE A 131 -2.96 -9.37 -0.95
CA PHE A 131 -2.94 -8.91 0.43
C PHE A 131 -1.89 -9.65 1.26
N PRO A 132 -1.20 -8.98 2.21
CA PRO A 132 -0.25 -9.64 3.12
C PRO A 132 -0.90 -10.76 3.92
N LYS A 133 -0.19 -11.86 4.10
CA LYS A 133 -0.66 -12.95 4.95
C LYS A 133 -0.34 -12.69 6.41
N SER A 134 -1.19 -13.15 7.30
CA SER A 134 -0.89 -13.24 8.73
C SER A 134 0.13 -14.37 9.01
N GLY A 135 0.58 -14.47 10.25
CA GLY A 135 1.51 -15.51 10.68
C GLY A 135 2.92 -15.00 10.97
N PHE A 136 3.06 -13.70 11.15
CA PHE A 136 4.30 -13.12 11.66
C PHE A 136 4.54 -13.57 13.09
N THR A 137 5.82 -13.84 13.40
CA THR A 137 6.28 -14.17 14.74
C THR A 137 7.22 -13.07 15.26
N PRO A 138 7.36 -12.86 16.58
CA PRO A 138 8.19 -11.80 17.14
C PRO A 138 9.65 -11.82 16.69
N ASP A 139 10.20 -13.00 16.42
CA ASP A 139 11.58 -13.21 15.95
C ASP A 139 11.79 -12.82 14.46
N MET A 140 10.73 -12.74 13.67
CA MET A 140 10.79 -12.20 12.31
C MET A 140 10.96 -10.68 12.28
N LEU A 141 10.71 -9.99 13.39
CA LEU A 141 10.65 -8.53 13.47
C LEU A 141 11.85 -7.96 14.20
N THR A 142 12.35 -6.84 13.74
CA THR A 142 13.32 -6.02 14.48
C THR A 142 12.62 -5.20 15.57
N ASP A 143 11.40 -4.75 15.33
CA ASP A 143 10.62 -3.92 16.25
C ASP A 143 9.12 -4.11 16.05
N ALA A 144 8.34 -3.91 17.12
CA ALA A 144 6.88 -3.84 17.08
C ALA A 144 6.38 -2.86 18.16
N THR A 145 5.53 -1.92 17.78
CA THR A 145 4.97 -0.91 18.67
C THR A 145 3.47 -0.76 18.43
N ALA A 146 2.72 -0.39 19.48
CA ALA A 146 1.31 -0.04 19.39
C ALA A 146 1.05 1.27 20.12
N SER A 147 0.16 2.10 19.57
CA SER A 147 -0.27 3.36 20.21
C SER A 147 -1.74 3.65 19.92
N ALA A 148 -2.42 4.35 20.84
CA ALA A 148 -3.78 4.81 20.58
C ALA A 148 -3.79 6.18 19.90
N GLU A 149 -4.66 6.33 18.91
CA GLU A 149 -4.96 7.59 18.25
C GLU A 149 -6.49 7.73 18.14
N SER A 150 -7.10 8.46 19.05
CA SER A 150 -8.56 8.69 19.07
C SER A 150 -9.38 7.38 19.07
N ASP A 151 -9.93 7.02 17.91
CA ASP A 151 -10.82 5.87 17.67
C ASP A 151 -10.10 4.64 17.11
N ARG A 152 -8.77 4.69 17.00
CA ARG A 152 -7.95 3.63 16.41
C ARG A 152 -6.71 3.29 17.22
N ILE A 153 -6.22 2.09 17.04
CA ILE A 153 -4.90 1.65 17.49
C ILE A 153 -4.01 1.61 16.26
N ILE A 154 -2.86 2.26 16.34
CA ILE A 154 -1.83 2.19 15.33
C ILE A 154 -0.81 1.14 15.77
N ILE A 155 -0.63 0.12 14.95
CA ILE A 155 0.36 -0.93 15.15
C ILE A 155 1.42 -0.77 14.08
N THR A 156 2.67 -0.65 14.48
CA THR A 156 3.81 -0.57 13.56
C THR A 156 4.74 -1.74 13.82
N VAL A 157 5.06 -2.49 12.78
CA VAL A 157 6.02 -3.60 12.80
C VAL A 157 7.14 -3.34 11.80
N ARG A 158 8.39 -3.64 12.19
CA ARG A 158 9.58 -3.46 11.35
C ARG A 158 10.29 -4.77 11.15
N PHE A 159 10.83 -4.94 9.97
CA PHE A 159 11.49 -6.17 9.54
C PHE A 159 12.99 -5.93 9.30
N PRO A 160 13.82 -6.97 9.41
CA PRO A 160 15.23 -6.88 9.01
C PRO A 160 15.36 -6.63 7.51
N SER A 161 16.52 -6.08 7.12
CA SER A 161 16.85 -5.96 5.69
C SER A 161 17.04 -7.34 5.07
N GLU A 162 16.70 -7.45 3.77
CA GLU A 162 16.83 -8.66 2.98
C GLU A 162 17.69 -8.41 1.74
N SER A 163 18.73 -9.23 1.56
CA SER A 163 19.60 -9.17 0.40
C SER A 163 19.10 -10.12 -0.67
N ASN A 164 18.97 -9.62 -1.90
CA ASN A 164 18.43 -10.33 -3.06
C ASN A 164 17.08 -11.01 -2.74
N PRO A 165 16.06 -10.21 -2.41
CA PRO A 165 14.74 -10.73 -2.09
C PRO A 165 14.22 -11.60 -3.23
N ASP A 166 13.56 -12.70 -2.86
CA ASP A 166 13.10 -13.74 -3.78
C ASP A 166 11.60 -13.94 -3.60
N LYS A 167 10.86 -13.97 -4.71
CA LYS A 167 9.39 -14.15 -4.70
C LYS A 167 8.94 -15.54 -4.31
N GLU A 168 9.83 -16.53 -4.34
CA GLU A 168 9.51 -17.90 -3.95
C GLU A 168 9.87 -18.17 -2.48
N ASN A 169 11.02 -17.68 -2.00
CA ASN A 169 11.60 -18.08 -0.71
C ASN A 169 11.92 -16.93 0.23
N GLY A 170 11.85 -15.66 -0.23
CA GLY A 170 12.21 -14.50 0.56
C GLY A 170 11.22 -14.17 1.67
N SER A 171 11.64 -13.45 2.71
CA SER A 171 10.77 -12.96 3.78
C SER A 171 9.90 -11.78 3.32
N LEU A 172 10.42 -10.93 2.44
CA LEU A 172 9.67 -9.79 1.89
C LEU A 172 8.40 -10.22 1.14
N ARG A 173 8.39 -11.40 0.53
CA ARG A 173 7.20 -11.96 -0.13
C ARG A 173 6.01 -12.22 0.81
N LEU A 174 6.27 -12.39 2.12
CA LEU A 174 5.20 -12.52 3.11
C LEU A 174 4.48 -11.19 3.36
N ILE A 175 5.18 -10.10 3.06
CA ILE A 175 4.72 -8.73 3.26
C ILE A 175 4.02 -8.22 1.99
N THR A 176 4.61 -8.46 0.82
CA THR A 176 4.07 -7.96 -0.46
C THR A 176 4.68 -8.72 -1.64
N ASN A 177 3.98 -8.68 -2.78
CA ASN A 177 4.49 -9.13 -4.08
C ASN A 177 4.96 -7.97 -4.98
N ASP A 178 4.90 -6.72 -4.49
CA ASP A 178 5.21 -5.52 -5.28
C ASP A 178 6.68 -5.11 -5.24
N PHE A 179 7.54 -5.98 -4.77
CA PHE A 179 9.00 -5.80 -4.88
C PHE A 179 9.55 -6.41 -6.17
N LYS A 180 10.76 -6.02 -6.53
CA LYS A 180 11.47 -6.58 -7.68
C LYS A 180 12.59 -7.50 -7.22
N ASP A 181 12.52 -8.77 -7.62
CA ASP A 181 13.61 -9.71 -7.51
C ASP A 181 14.58 -9.61 -8.72
N SER A 182 15.69 -10.32 -8.64
CA SER A 182 16.71 -10.30 -9.70
C SER A 182 16.18 -10.79 -11.04
N GLU A 183 15.26 -11.76 -11.07
CA GLU A 183 14.67 -12.28 -12.31
C GLU A 183 13.71 -11.26 -12.95
N THR A 184 12.93 -10.54 -12.13
CA THR A 184 12.08 -9.45 -12.62
C THR A 184 12.91 -8.32 -13.24
N VAL A 185 14.02 -7.93 -12.59
CA VAL A 185 14.94 -6.91 -13.11
C VAL A 185 15.60 -7.39 -14.40
N LYS A 186 16.07 -8.64 -14.46
CA LYS A 186 16.66 -9.24 -15.64
C LYS A 186 15.70 -9.28 -16.83
N LYS A 187 14.44 -9.66 -16.58
CA LYS A 187 13.39 -9.60 -17.60
C LYS A 187 13.17 -8.19 -18.10
N SER A 188 13.06 -7.21 -17.20
CA SER A 188 12.90 -5.81 -17.56
C SER A 188 14.07 -5.28 -18.38
N LEU A 189 15.32 -5.64 -18.02
CA LEU A 189 16.50 -5.31 -18.84
C LEU A 189 16.37 -5.87 -20.27
N THR A 190 15.94 -7.13 -20.39
CA THR A 190 15.76 -7.78 -21.71
C THR A 190 14.71 -7.06 -22.55
N ASP A 191 13.60 -6.63 -21.95
CA ASP A 191 12.54 -5.87 -22.63
C ASP A 191 13.04 -4.52 -23.18
N PHE A 192 14.09 -3.95 -22.57
CA PHE A 192 14.80 -2.76 -23.04
C PHE A 192 16.05 -3.05 -23.90
N ASN A 193 16.20 -4.27 -24.44
CA ASN A 193 17.39 -4.71 -25.17
C ASN A 193 18.70 -4.48 -24.38
N SER A 194 18.65 -4.69 -23.09
CA SER A 194 19.74 -4.47 -22.16
C SER A 194 20.08 -5.76 -21.41
N SER A 195 21.26 -5.82 -20.82
CA SER A 195 21.67 -6.92 -19.95
C SER A 195 22.61 -6.42 -18.86
N ALA A 196 22.79 -7.21 -17.81
CA ALA A 196 23.77 -6.98 -16.77
C ALA A 196 24.52 -8.28 -16.47
N SER A 197 25.82 -8.19 -16.15
CA SER A 197 26.60 -9.37 -15.74
C SER A 197 26.27 -9.82 -14.33
N SER A 198 25.87 -8.89 -13.45
CA SER A 198 25.35 -9.18 -12.11
C SER A 198 24.29 -8.19 -11.70
N ILE A 199 23.35 -8.67 -10.87
CA ILE A 199 22.27 -7.89 -10.28
C ILE A 199 22.32 -8.15 -8.77
N SER A 200 22.42 -7.09 -7.98
CA SER A 200 22.34 -7.13 -6.53
C SER A 200 21.23 -6.19 -6.09
N ILE A 201 20.35 -6.68 -5.22
CA ILE A 201 19.22 -5.94 -4.67
C ILE A 201 19.31 -6.05 -3.15
N ASN A 202 19.10 -4.96 -2.44
CA ASN A 202 18.99 -4.97 -0.99
C ASN A 202 17.74 -4.21 -0.58
N ALA A 203 16.76 -4.93 -0.01
CA ALA A 203 15.57 -4.34 0.58
C ALA A 203 15.85 -3.97 2.04
N TYR A 204 15.46 -2.77 2.44
CA TYR A 204 15.71 -2.23 3.79
C TYR A 204 14.65 -1.17 4.17
N ASP A 205 14.67 -0.74 5.43
CA ASP A 205 13.65 0.16 6.01
C ASP A 205 12.24 -0.42 5.80
N ILE A 206 12.08 -1.73 6.01
CA ILE A 206 10.84 -2.45 5.77
C ILE A 206 9.91 -2.27 6.97
N GLU A 207 8.78 -1.63 6.75
CA GLU A 207 7.80 -1.31 7.78
C GLU A 207 6.38 -1.61 7.29
N MET A 208 5.55 -2.16 8.19
CA MET A 208 4.10 -2.23 8.02
C MET A 208 3.43 -1.46 9.16
N LYS A 209 2.43 -0.65 8.82
CA LYS A 209 1.66 0.15 9.78
C LYS A 209 0.16 -0.12 9.57
N ALA A 210 -0.47 -0.75 10.55
CA ALA A 210 -1.90 -1.03 10.55
C ALA A 210 -2.65 -0.04 11.43
N ALA A 211 -3.76 0.52 10.94
CA ALA A 211 -4.75 1.22 11.75
C ALA A 211 -5.92 0.28 12.03
N VAL A 212 -6.20 0.01 13.29
CA VAL A 212 -7.20 -0.94 13.77
C VAL A 212 -8.25 -0.20 14.58
N SER A 213 -9.53 -0.46 14.35
CA SER A 213 -10.65 0.12 15.09
C SER A 213 -10.61 -0.26 16.57
N THR A 214 -10.83 0.70 17.47
CA THR A 214 -10.94 0.42 18.90
C THR A 214 -12.26 -0.25 19.28
N VAL A 215 -13.26 -0.18 18.39
CA VAL A 215 -14.63 -0.66 18.66
C VAL A 215 -14.74 -2.15 18.40
N ASP A 216 -14.37 -2.58 17.20
CA ASP A 216 -14.60 -3.95 16.70
C ASP A 216 -13.32 -4.68 16.26
N ARG A 217 -12.15 -4.02 16.39
CA ARG A 217 -10.84 -4.54 15.98
C ARG A 217 -10.70 -4.78 14.48
N SER A 218 -11.59 -4.20 13.67
CA SER A 218 -11.46 -4.24 12.22
C SER A 218 -10.24 -3.48 11.72
N LEU A 219 -9.62 -3.94 10.64
CA LEU A 219 -8.57 -3.22 9.96
C LEU A 219 -9.15 -2.04 9.16
N LEU A 220 -8.69 -0.83 9.44
CA LEU A 220 -9.12 0.41 8.79
C LEU A 220 -8.21 0.78 7.61
N SER A 221 -6.90 0.62 7.79
CA SER A 221 -5.90 0.78 6.73
C SER A 221 -4.65 -0.02 7.05
N LEU A 222 -3.90 -0.36 6.01
CA LEU A 222 -2.57 -0.95 6.12
C LEU A 222 -1.63 -0.23 5.17
N ASP A 223 -0.58 0.34 5.71
CA ASP A 223 0.50 0.95 4.95
C ASP A 223 1.73 0.06 5.03
N ILE A 224 2.38 -0.17 3.88
CA ILE A 224 3.65 -0.88 3.78
C ILE A 224 4.64 0.07 3.12
N SER A 225 5.83 0.18 3.66
CA SER A 225 6.91 0.95 3.05
C SER A 225 8.21 0.18 3.13
N PHE A 226 9.01 0.29 2.08
CA PHE A 226 10.38 -0.25 2.03
C PHE A 226 11.19 0.46 0.95
N LYS A 227 12.51 0.24 1.00
CA LYS A 227 13.43 0.72 -0.02
C LYS A 227 14.18 -0.45 -0.62
N GLU A 228 14.42 -0.40 -1.93
CA GLU A 228 15.25 -1.36 -2.64
C GLU A 228 16.44 -0.64 -3.26
N ARG A 229 17.65 -0.99 -2.83
CA ARG A 229 18.89 -0.52 -3.46
C ARG A 229 19.31 -1.51 -4.51
N TYR A 230 19.42 -1.03 -5.73
CA TYR A 230 19.88 -1.81 -6.88
C TYR A 230 21.34 -1.49 -7.20
N THR A 231 22.10 -2.53 -7.56
CA THR A 231 23.42 -2.41 -8.15
C THR A 231 23.52 -3.41 -9.29
N LEU A 232 23.63 -2.91 -10.50
CA LEU A 232 23.79 -3.69 -11.74
C LEU A 232 25.21 -3.49 -12.26
N SER A 233 25.97 -4.55 -12.43
CA SER A 233 27.36 -4.47 -12.94
C SER A 233 27.45 -4.99 -14.37
N GLY A 234 28.41 -4.47 -15.14
CA GLY A 234 28.63 -4.87 -16.53
C GLY A 234 27.38 -4.69 -17.39
N VAL A 235 26.70 -3.56 -17.19
CA VAL A 235 25.48 -3.26 -17.93
C VAL A 235 25.80 -2.96 -19.38
N LYS A 236 25.05 -3.61 -20.27
CA LYS A 236 25.08 -3.37 -21.73
C LYS A 236 23.75 -2.78 -22.13
N LEU A 237 23.78 -1.62 -22.78
CA LEU A 237 22.61 -0.98 -23.35
C LEU A 237 22.88 -0.73 -24.85
N VAL A 238 22.28 -1.56 -25.69
CA VAL A 238 22.55 -1.56 -27.17
C VAL A 238 24.05 -1.76 -27.45
N GLU A 239 24.77 -0.72 -27.90
CA GLU A 239 26.21 -0.77 -28.20
C GLU A 239 27.07 -0.19 -27.05
N LEU A 240 26.50 0.33 -25.99
CA LEU A 240 27.22 0.87 -24.84
C LEU A 240 27.46 -0.21 -23.79
N GLU A 241 28.71 -0.40 -23.41
CA GLU A 241 29.14 -1.46 -22.50
C GLU A 241 29.81 -0.92 -21.23
N GLY A 242 29.74 -1.71 -20.17
CA GLY A 242 30.70 -1.68 -19.09
C GLY A 242 30.40 -0.77 -17.93
N SER A 243 29.21 -0.21 -17.85
CA SER A 243 28.83 0.65 -16.71
C SER A 243 28.29 -0.15 -15.53
N THR A 244 28.53 0.40 -14.34
CA THR A 244 27.72 0.07 -13.17
C THR A 244 26.54 1.04 -13.11
N VAL A 245 25.34 0.49 -12.95
CA VAL A 245 24.12 1.26 -12.73
C VAL A 245 23.62 1.01 -11.32
N SER A 246 23.26 2.05 -10.62
CA SER A 246 22.68 1.94 -9.26
C SER A 246 21.53 2.92 -9.08
N GLY A 247 20.64 2.60 -8.14
CA GLY A 247 19.52 3.45 -7.77
C GLY A 247 18.80 2.91 -6.55
N ILE A 248 17.91 3.72 -5.99
CA ILE A 248 17.06 3.35 -4.86
C ILE A 248 15.61 3.54 -5.25
N SER A 249 14.83 2.46 -5.20
CA SER A 249 13.37 2.53 -5.26
C SER A 249 12.81 2.73 -3.85
N ASN A 250 11.97 3.73 -3.70
CA ASN A 250 11.20 3.96 -2.49
C ASN A 250 9.77 3.51 -2.78
N VAL A 251 9.35 2.42 -2.16
CA VAL A 251 8.05 1.79 -2.38
C VAL A 251 7.13 2.11 -1.21
N SER A 252 5.92 2.53 -1.52
CA SER A 252 4.83 2.74 -0.56
C SER A 252 3.58 2.08 -1.10
N ILE A 253 2.94 1.25 -0.29
CA ILE A 253 1.71 0.53 -0.61
C ILE A 253 0.69 0.87 0.46
N ASN A 254 -0.49 1.31 0.04
CA ASN A 254 -1.61 1.56 0.94
C ASN A 254 -2.77 0.63 0.59
N TYR A 255 -3.31 -0.04 1.59
CA TYR A 255 -4.56 -0.78 1.51
C TYR A 255 -5.64 -0.07 2.31
N SER A 256 -6.80 0.13 1.70
CA SER A 256 -7.91 0.88 2.29
C SER A 256 -9.25 0.47 1.67
N GLY A 257 -10.33 1.08 2.17
CA GLY A 257 -11.66 0.85 1.61
C GLY A 257 -12.13 -0.60 1.77
N PHE A 258 -11.79 -1.22 2.90
CA PHE A 258 -12.24 -2.56 3.25
C PHE A 258 -13.77 -2.62 3.36
N VAL A 259 -14.39 -3.55 2.67
CA VAL A 259 -15.83 -3.80 2.73
C VAL A 259 -16.07 -5.19 3.26
N THR A 260 -16.81 -5.28 4.35
CA THR A 260 -17.20 -6.55 5.02
C THR A 260 -18.53 -7.06 4.48
N GLN A 261 -18.73 -8.37 4.59
CA GLN A 261 -20.00 -9.04 4.27
C GLN A 261 -21.07 -8.73 5.29
#